data_f99a693cfad8b8241531942a53c0f23a
#
_entry.id   f99a693cfad8b8241531942a53c0f23a
#
_cell.length_a   1.000
_cell.length_b   1.000
_cell.length_c   1.000
_cell.angle_alpha   90.00
_cell.angle_beta   90.00
_cell.angle_gamma   90.00
#
_symmetry.space_group_name_H-M   'P 1'
#
loop_
_entity.id
_entity.type
_entity.pdbx_description
1 polymer ?
#
loop_
_entity_poly.entity_id
_entity_poly.type
_entity_poly.pdbx_seq_one_letter_code
_entity_poly.pdbx_strand_id
1 'polypeptide(L)'
;MSSSTSSKIVKPEKPARDTIAPSDLTFGLSTCKRCLWIKYWFKVTMPGQFPLVKPLSSAQEEHFRRAAMPDLDPSLAPGVVKQWGQWVKSAPIEINGEPTRWRILGIYDLLAHYDDGSVGIIDCKVSDSDRDNAQFYAPQLEAYAYALENPEKGKPFPVSSMGLLVWKLAGVTPTADGAHGFGVTQHYL
;
A
#
# COMPACT_ATOMS: atom_id res chain seq x y z
N MET A 1 6.88 36.84 34.83
CA MET A 1 5.79 36.79 33.85
C MET A 1 6.42 36.53 32.48
N SER A 2 6.43 35.29 32.03
CA SER A 2 7.02 34.91 30.74
C SER A 2 5.94 35.03 29.66
N SER A 3 6.06 36.00 28.77
CA SER A 3 5.16 36.16 27.64
C SER A 3 5.41 35.05 26.62
N SER A 4 4.53 34.09 26.58
CA SER A 4 4.48 33.05 25.52
C SER A 4 4.07 33.76 24.21
N THR A 5 5.04 34.05 23.37
CA THR A 5 4.79 34.51 22.00
C THR A 5 4.24 33.34 21.19
N SER A 6 2.93 33.29 21.04
CA SER A 6 2.28 32.33 20.12
C SER A 6 2.68 32.69 18.69
N SER A 7 3.67 31.98 18.15
CA SER A 7 4.02 32.11 16.73
C SER A 7 2.86 31.58 15.89
N LYS A 8 2.20 32.44 15.14
CA LYS A 8 1.18 32.06 14.17
C LYS A 8 1.84 31.16 13.10
N ILE A 9 1.39 29.92 12.97
CA ILE A 9 1.81 29.04 11.88
C ILE A 9 1.27 29.64 10.58
N VAL A 10 2.16 30.14 9.73
CA VAL A 10 1.80 30.67 8.42
C VAL A 10 1.79 29.52 7.42
N LYS A 11 0.69 29.42 6.65
CA LYS A 11 0.58 28.44 5.58
C LYS A 11 1.63 28.74 4.50
N PRO A 12 2.45 27.74 4.07
CA PRO A 12 3.37 27.91 2.95
C PRO A 12 2.61 28.25 1.64
N GLU A 13 3.27 28.92 0.70
CA GLU A 13 2.68 29.24 -0.61
C GLU A 13 2.36 27.98 -1.45
N LYS A 14 3.13 26.91 -1.27
CA LYS A 14 2.95 25.62 -1.96
C LYS A 14 3.08 24.47 -0.98
N PRO A 15 2.46 23.31 -1.27
CA PRO A 15 2.67 22.10 -0.51
C PRO A 15 4.15 21.72 -0.46
N ALA A 16 4.58 21.18 0.68
CA ALA A 16 5.94 20.67 0.87
C ALA A 16 6.19 19.34 0.18
N ARG A 17 5.13 18.68 -0.30
CA ARG A 17 5.16 17.44 -1.09
C ARG A 17 4.41 17.65 -2.40
N ASP A 18 4.85 16.96 -3.44
CA ASP A 18 4.22 16.87 -4.75
C ASP A 18 3.87 15.42 -5.14
N THR A 19 4.04 14.51 -4.19
CA THR A 19 3.73 13.09 -4.36
C THR A 19 2.66 12.64 -3.38
N ILE A 20 1.71 11.85 -3.86
CA ILE A 20 0.62 11.24 -3.09
C ILE A 20 1.01 9.80 -2.79
N ALA A 21 1.00 9.41 -1.51
CA ALA A 21 1.15 8.01 -1.14
C ALA A 21 -0.17 7.27 -1.35
N PRO A 22 -0.17 6.09 -1.99
CA PRO A 22 -1.40 5.30 -2.20
C PRO A 22 -2.21 5.07 -0.92
N SER A 23 -1.56 4.75 0.20
CA SER A 23 -2.22 4.56 1.50
C SER A 23 -2.91 5.82 2.05
N ASP A 24 -2.55 7.01 1.60
CA ASP A 24 -3.22 8.24 2.00
C ASP A 24 -4.60 8.41 1.35
N LEU A 25 -4.85 7.72 0.24
CA LEU A 25 -6.16 7.70 -0.43
C LEU A 25 -7.19 6.82 0.31
N THR A 26 -6.73 5.99 1.22
CA THR A 26 -7.56 5.19 2.12
C THR A 26 -7.57 5.80 3.52
N PHE A 27 -6.59 5.45 4.34
CA PHE A 27 -6.52 5.88 5.74
C PHE A 27 -6.44 7.40 5.92
N GLY A 28 -5.64 8.08 5.10
CA GLY A 28 -5.47 9.52 5.20
C GLY A 28 -6.77 10.29 5.00
N LEU A 29 -7.50 9.94 3.94
CA LEU A 29 -8.78 10.61 3.60
C LEU A 29 -9.91 10.20 4.55
N SER A 30 -9.97 8.93 4.98
CA SER A 30 -11.05 8.42 5.83
C SER A 30 -10.90 8.81 7.30
N THR A 31 -9.65 8.90 7.79
CA THR A 31 -9.41 9.14 9.23
C THR A 31 -9.41 10.63 9.59
N CYS A 32 -8.59 11.43 8.91
CA CYS A 32 -8.47 12.84 9.26
C CYS A 32 -7.95 13.68 8.09
N LYS A 33 -8.85 14.31 7.36
CA LYS A 33 -8.49 15.21 6.24
C LYS A 33 -7.58 16.38 6.65
N ARG A 34 -7.74 16.90 7.87
CA ARG A 34 -6.88 17.95 8.41
C ARG A 34 -5.45 17.45 8.65
N CYS A 35 -5.31 16.23 9.21
CA CYS A 35 -3.99 15.62 9.43
C CYS A 35 -3.29 15.37 8.09
N LEU A 36 -4.05 14.89 7.10
CA LEU A 36 -3.55 14.70 5.75
C LEU A 36 -3.08 16.02 5.13
N TRP A 37 -3.87 17.08 5.25
CA TRP A 37 -3.50 18.42 4.79
C TRP A 37 -2.20 18.89 5.44
N ILE A 38 -2.04 18.77 6.78
CA ILE A 38 -0.83 19.12 7.51
C ILE A 38 0.37 18.30 7.01
N LYS A 39 0.20 17.01 6.81
CA LYS A 39 1.23 16.11 6.25
C LYS A 39 1.77 16.61 4.91
N TYR A 40 0.88 17.06 4.02
CA TYR A 40 1.27 17.50 2.68
C TYR A 40 1.84 18.92 2.66
N TRP A 41 1.30 19.81 3.47
CA TRP A 41 1.74 21.22 3.48
C TRP A 41 3.00 21.46 4.31
N PHE A 42 3.21 20.69 5.38
CA PHE A 42 4.28 20.94 6.36
C PHE A 42 5.26 19.78 6.55
N LYS A 43 5.12 18.68 5.81
CA LYS A 43 5.89 17.42 5.99
C LYS A 43 5.78 16.81 7.40
N VAL A 44 4.79 17.18 8.17
CA VAL A 44 4.56 16.58 9.48
C VAL A 44 3.98 15.17 9.26
N THR A 45 4.62 14.16 9.84
CA THR A 45 4.12 12.79 9.85
C THR A 45 3.68 12.43 11.26
N MET A 46 2.59 11.68 11.36
CA MET A 46 2.16 11.13 12.65
C MET A 46 3.25 10.18 13.17
N PRO A 47 3.72 10.34 14.41
CA PRO A 47 4.57 9.34 15.02
C PRO A 47 3.73 8.09 15.32
N GLY A 48 4.27 6.93 15.04
CA GLY A 48 3.68 5.66 15.43
C GLY A 48 3.66 4.66 14.28
N GLN A 49 4.35 3.56 14.50
CA GLN A 49 4.14 2.31 13.76
C GLN A 49 3.51 1.34 14.76
N PHE A 50 2.48 0.62 14.33
CA PHE A 50 1.98 -0.50 15.12
C PHE A 50 3.07 -1.58 15.18
N PRO A 51 3.55 -1.99 16.38
CA PRO A 51 4.80 -2.77 16.50
C PRO A 51 4.85 -4.08 15.71
N LEU A 52 3.70 -4.74 15.51
CA LEU A 52 3.64 -6.04 14.83
C LEU A 52 3.25 -5.97 13.36
N VAL A 53 2.69 -4.86 12.89
CA VAL A 53 2.18 -4.77 11.50
C VAL A 53 3.30 -4.91 10.48
N LYS A 54 4.39 -4.17 10.64
CA LYS A 54 5.50 -4.22 9.69
C LYS A 54 6.20 -5.59 9.63
N PRO A 55 6.59 -6.22 10.76
CA PRO A 55 7.15 -7.57 10.74
C PRO A 55 6.24 -8.61 10.07
N LEU A 56 4.93 -8.56 10.33
CA LEU A 56 3.97 -9.50 9.75
C LEU A 56 3.78 -9.27 8.25
N SER A 57 3.65 -8.02 7.80
CA SER A 57 3.60 -7.71 6.36
C SER A 57 4.89 -8.15 5.65
N SER A 58 6.06 -7.91 6.26
CA SER A 58 7.32 -8.35 5.67
C SER A 58 7.44 -9.88 5.60
N ALA A 59 6.93 -10.60 6.60
CA ALA A 59 6.89 -12.06 6.58
C ALA A 59 5.94 -12.58 5.49
N GLN A 60 4.80 -11.91 5.28
CA GLN A 60 3.84 -12.22 4.23
C GLN A 60 4.46 -12.00 2.85
N GLU A 61 5.08 -10.85 2.61
CA GLU A 61 5.79 -10.56 1.36
C GLU A 61 6.89 -11.59 1.08
N GLU A 62 7.69 -11.94 2.09
CA GLU A 62 8.78 -12.93 1.96
C GLU A 62 8.25 -14.32 1.62
N HIS A 63 7.14 -14.72 2.25
CA HIS A 63 6.51 -16.03 2.04
C HIS A 63 6.04 -16.21 0.59
N PHE A 64 5.53 -15.14 -0.03
CA PHE A 64 4.97 -15.20 -1.39
C PHE A 64 5.95 -14.76 -2.48
N ARG A 65 7.20 -14.54 -2.15
CA ARG A 65 8.23 -14.30 -3.18
C ARG A 65 8.31 -15.49 -4.13
N ARG A 66 8.13 -15.23 -5.43
CA ARG A 66 8.16 -16.24 -6.50
C ARG A 66 7.07 -17.29 -6.41
N ALA A 67 6.06 -17.08 -5.59
CA ALA A 67 4.91 -17.97 -5.53
C ALA A 67 4.13 -17.95 -6.84
N ALA A 68 3.54 -19.08 -7.21
CA ALA A 68 2.53 -19.11 -8.25
C ALA A 68 1.23 -18.47 -7.75
N MET A 69 0.50 -17.81 -8.62
CA MET A 69 -0.76 -17.15 -8.21
C MET A 69 -1.79 -18.09 -7.61
N PRO A 70 -1.95 -19.34 -8.10
CA PRO A 70 -2.84 -20.32 -7.45
C PRO A 70 -2.43 -20.74 -6.03
N ASP A 71 -1.16 -20.49 -5.61
CA ASP A 71 -0.73 -20.71 -4.22
C ASP A 71 -1.26 -19.63 -3.27
N LEU A 72 -1.56 -18.44 -3.81
CA LEU A 72 -2.19 -17.37 -3.06
C LEU A 72 -3.69 -17.64 -2.91
N ASP A 73 -4.34 -17.96 -4.02
CA ASP A 73 -5.74 -18.41 -4.06
C ASP A 73 -5.98 -19.25 -5.32
N PRO A 74 -6.59 -20.46 -5.21
CA PRO A 74 -6.81 -21.34 -6.35
C PRO A 74 -7.70 -20.78 -7.47
N SER A 75 -8.45 -19.71 -7.19
CA SER A 75 -9.31 -19.05 -8.19
C SER A 75 -8.55 -18.07 -9.10
N LEU A 76 -7.31 -17.75 -8.75
CA LEU A 76 -6.51 -16.79 -9.50
C LEU A 76 -5.97 -17.37 -10.80
N ALA A 77 -5.90 -16.52 -11.83
CA ALA A 77 -5.31 -16.89 -13.10
C ALA A 77 -3.83 -17.29 -12.94
N PRO A 78 -3.33 -18.25 -13.77
CA PRO A 78 -1.94 -18.62 -13.75
C PRO A 78 -0.99 -17.44 -13.94
N GLY A 79 0.00 -17.34 -13.09
CA GLY A 79 0.99 -16.28 -13.07
C GLY A 79 1.98 -16.49 -11.93
N VAL A 80 3.00 -15.67 -11.84
CA VAL A 80 4.06 -15.78 -10.82
C VAL A 80 4.37 -14.40 -10.24
N VAL A 81 4.51 -14.33 -8.93
CA VAL A 81 5.01 -13.13 -8.23
C VAL A 81 6.48 -12.93 -8.59
N LYS A 82 6.78 -11.93 -9.43
CA LYS A 82 8.16 -11.64 -9.89
C LYS A 82 8.79 -10.43 -9.23
N GLN A 83 7.99 -9.54 -8.65
CA GLN A 83 8.49 -8.33 -8.01
C GLN A 83 7.77 -8.12 -6.68
N TRP A 84 8.47 -7.55 -5.70
CA TRP A 84 7.98 -7.26 -4.35
C TRP A 84 8.74 -6.09 -3.73
N GLY A 85 8.05 -5.33 -2.90
CA GLY A 85 8.64 -4.25 -2.11
C GLY A 85 9.34 -3.18 -2.93
N GLN A 86 8.87 -2.89 -4.16
CA GLN A 86 9.53 -1.93 -5.04
C GLN A 86 8.79 -0.60 -5.10
N TRP A 87 9.58 0.45 -5.27
CA TRP A 87 9.07 1.79 -5.50
C TRP A 87 8.44 1.92 -6.88
N VAL A 88 7.28 2.52 -6.92
CA VAL A 88 6.66 3.00 -8.14
C VAL A 88 6.37 4.49 -8.03
N LYS A 89 6.64 5.23 -9.12
CA LYS A 89 6.35 6.66 -9.24
C LYS A 89 5.67 6.94 -10.57
N SER A 90 4.53 7.62 -10.52
CA SER A 90 3.81 7.98 -11.74
C SER A 90 4.41 9.21 -12.44
N ALA A 91 4.11 9.36 -13.73
CA ALA A 91 4.10 10.64 -14.40
C ALA A 91 3.17 11.63 -13.66
N PRO A 92 3.19 12.93 -13.96
CA PRO A 92 2.23 13.88 -13.44
C PRO A 92 0.80 13.42 -13.68
N ILE A 93 -0.03 13.48 -12.63
CA ILE A 93 -1.46 13.16 -12.76
C ILE A 93 -2.10 14.24 -13.64
N GLU A 94 -2.84 13.82 -14.64
CA GLU A 94 -3.59 14.72 -15.51
C GLU A 94 -5.03 14.88 -15.04
N ILE A 95 -5.55 16.10 -15.09
CA ILE A 95 -6.95 16.42 -14.83
C ILE A 95 -7.48 17.17 -16.04
N ASN A 96 -8.48 16.63 -16.73
CA ASN A 96 -9.04 17.18 -17.95
C ASN A 96 -7.98 17.40 -19.07
N GLY A 97 -6.99 16.50 -19.15
CA GLY A 97 -5.90 16.57 -20.14
C GLY A 97 -4.76 17.53 -19.76
N GLU A 98 -4.83 18.20 -18.62
CA GLU A 98 -3.78 19.09 -18.15
C GLU A 98 -2.95 18.44 -17.04
N PRO A 99 -1.61 18.42 -17.17
CA PRO A 99 -0.75 17.82 -16.17
C PRO A 99 -0.75 18.66 -14.88
N THR A 100 -0.96 18.02 -13.78
CA THR A 100 -0.84 18.64 -12.46
C THR A 100 0.59 18.54 -11.94
N ARG A 101 0.87 19.17 -10.81
CA ARG A 101 2.13 18.96 -10.09
C ARG A 101 2.21 17.62 -9.35
N TRP A 102 1.09 16.92 -9.18
CA TRP A 102 0.96 15.75 -8.33
C TRP A 102 1.34 14.46 -9.06
N ARG A 103 1.97 13.55 -8.33
CA ARG A 103 2.33 12.20 -8.76
C ARG A 103 1.97 11.20 -7.69
N ILE A 104 1.72 9.97 -8.07
CA ILE A 104 1.68 8.86 -7.13
C ILE A 104 3.12 8.42 -6.83
N LEU A 105 3.41 8.14 -5.56
CA LEU A 105 4.68 7.56 -5.13
C LEU A 105 4.43 6.61 -3.96
N GLY A 106 4.76 5.33 -4.12
CA GLY A 106 4.61 4.32 -3.09
C GLY A 106 5.46 3.09 -3.33
N ILE A 107 5.40 2.17 -2.39
CA ILE A 107 5.98 0.84 -2.49
C ILE A 107 4.81 -0.13 -2.55
N TYR A 108 4.70 -0.91 -3.62
CA TYR A 108 3.74 -2.01 -3.68
C TYR A 108 4.33 -3.25 -3.00
N ASP A 109 3.46 -4.09 -2.44
CA ASP A 109 3.91 -5.27 -1.71
C ASP A 109 4.33 -6.39 -2.66
N LEU A 110 3.42 -6.88 -3.51
CA LEU A 110 3.70 -7.93 -4.48
C LEU A 110 3.17 -7.56 -5.87
N LEU A 111 3.90 -7.94 -6.92
CA LEU A 111 3.48 -7.80 -8.30
C LEU A 111 3.63 -9.14 -9.02
N ALA A 112 2.51 -9.71 -9.42
CA ALA A 112 2.45 -10.91 -10.23
C ALA A 112 2.58 -10.55 -11.72
N HIS A 113 3.18 -11.45 -12.49
CA HIS A 113 3.24 -11.38 -13.94
C HIS A 113 2.46 -12.55 -14.51
N TYR A 114 1.56 -12.25 -15.43
CA TYR A 114 0.77 -13.23 -16.17
C TYR A 114 1.41 -13.57 -17.51
N ASP A 115 0.97 -14.69 -18.11
CA ASP A 115 1.53 -15.18 -19.37
C ASP A 115 1.17 -14.29 -20.58
N ASP A 116 0.10 -13.49 -20.46
CA ASP A 116 -0.32 -12.53 -21.48
C ASP A 116 0.48 -11.19 -21.43
N GLY A 117 1.44 -11.10 -20.51
CA GLY A 117 2.27 -9.91 -20.32
C GLY A 117 1.66 -8.84 -19.41
N SER A 118 0.45 -9.05 -18.92
CA SER A 118 -0.17 -8.17 -17.91
C SER A 118 0.38 -8.45 -16.51
N VAL A 119 0.03 -7.59 -15.56
CA VAL A 119 0.43 -7.74 -14.16
C VAL A 119 -0.75 -7.67 -13.21
N GLY A 120 -0.60 -8.32 -12.05
CA GLY A 120 -1.53 -8.25 -10.93
C GLY A 120 -0.89 -7.60 -9.71
N ILE A 121 -1.58 -6.65 -9.10
CA ILE A 121 -1.15 -6.01 -7.86
C ILE A 121 -1.77 -6.75 -6.69
N ILE A 122 -0.94 -7.14 -5.72
CA ILE A 122 -1.40 -7.79 -4.50
C ILE A 122 -0.86 -6.98 -3.33
N ASP A 123 -1.76 -6.44 -2.54
CA ASP A 123 -1.45 -5.65 -1.35
C ASP A 123 -1.65 -6.53 -0.11
N CYS A 124 -0.59 -6.69 0.67
CA CYS A 124 -0.54 -7.56 1.83
C CYS A 124 -1.13 -6.87 3.06
N LYS A 125 -2.09 -7.52 3.69
CA LYS A 125 -2.76 -6.98 4.87
C LYS A 125 -2.77 -7.98 6.02
N VAL A 126 -2.67 -7.45 7.23
CA VAL A 126 -2.93 -8.20 8.46
C VAL A 126 -4.17 -7.61 9.10
N SER A 127 -5.14 -8.44 9.43
CA SER A 127 -6.41 -8.02 9.99
C SER A 127 -6.81 -8.93 11.15
N ASP A 128 -7.58 -8.40 12.09
CA ASP A 128 -8.26 -9.13 13.15
C ASP A 128 -9.76 -9.34 12.85
N SER A 129 -10.22 -8.83 11.71
CA SER A 129 -11.61 -8.76 11.30
C SER A 129 -11.89 -9.68 10.10
N ASP A 130 -13.09 -10.27 10.08
CA ASP A 130 -13.63 -11.01 8.93
C ASP A 130 -14.35 -10.09 7.91
N ARG A 131 -14.24 -8.77 8.06
CA ARG A 131 -14.89 -7.84 7.15
C ARG A 131 -14.17 -7.85 5.79
N ASP A 132 -14.96 -7.90 4.74
CA ASP A 132 -14.48 -7.55 3.42
C ASP A 132 -14.17 -6.05 3.38
N ASN A 133 -12.88 -5.74 3.33
CA ASN A 133 -12.39 -4.37 3.25
C ASN A 133 -11.90 -4.02 1.84
N ALA A 134 -12.18 -4.84 0.81
CA ALA A 134 -11.68 -4.62 -0.55
C ALA A 134 -12.03 -3.22 -1.06
N GLN A 135 -13.29 -2.80 -0.91
CA GLN A 135 -13.71 -1.47 -1.32
C GLN A 135 -13.02 -0.32 -0.58
N PHE A 136 -12.66 -0.54 0.68
CA PHE A 136 -11.91 0.47 1.43
C PHE A 136 -10.49 0.65 0.88
N TYR A 137 -9.86 -0.43 0.41
CA TYR A 137 -8.50 -0.40 -0.14
C TYR A 137 -8.45 -0.15 -1.65
N ALA A 138 -9.58 -0.20 -2.36
CA ALA A 138 -9.65 0.01 -3.80
C ALA A 138 -8.92 1.30 -4.25
N PRO A 139 -9.08 2.47 -3.63
CA PRO A 139 -8.34 3.68 -4.04
C PRO A 139 -6.82 3.57 -3.91
N GLN A 140 -6.33 2.76 -2.96
CA GLN A 140 -4.89 2.49 -2.83
C GLN A 140 -4.39 1.62 -3.99
N LEU A 141 -5.11 0.55 -4.31
CA LEU A 141 -4.77 -0.36 -5.40
C LEU A 141 -4.84 0.35 -6.76
N GLU A 142 -5.90 1.14 -7.00
CA GLU A 142 -6.04 1.96 -8.20
C GLU A 142 -4.89 2.97 -8.37
N ALA A 143 -4.41 3.56 -7.27
CA ALA A 143 -3.26 4.45 -7.32
C ALA A 143 -1.97 3.72 -7.71
N TYR A 144 -1.77 2.49 -7.24
CA TYR A 144 -0.65 1.67 -7.70
C TYR A 144 -0.81 1.28 -9.18
N ALA A 145 -2.01 0.89 -9.61
CA ALA A 145 -2.30 0.56 -11.00
C ALA A 145 -2.00 1.77 -11.90
N TYR A 146 -2.53 2.95 -11.54
CA TYR A 146 -2.23 4.19 -12.26
C TYR A 146 -0.72 4.45 -12.39
N ALA A 147 0.03 4.26 -11.31
CA ALA A 147 1.47 4.50 -11.32
C ALA A 147 2.27 3.49 -12.14
N LEU A 148 1.81 2.23 -12.21
CA LEU A 148 2.41 1.17 -13.03
C LEU A 148 2.07 1.36 -14.51
N GLU A 149 0.87 1.80 -14.83
CA GLU A 149 0.42 2.06 -16.21
C GLU A 149 0.95 3.39 -16.77
N ASN A 150 1.22 4.36 -15.87
CA ASN A 150 1.71 5.70 -16.25
C ASN A 150 3.01 6.03 -15.48
N PRO A 151 4.08 5.25 -15.63
CA PRO A 151 5.29 5.46 -14.86
C PRO A 151 6.02 6.75 -15.26
N GLU A 152 6.69 7.42 -14.30
CA GLU A 152 7.57 8.54 -14.58
C GLU A 152 8.73 8.14 -15.49
N LYS A 153 9.20 6.89 -15.34
CA LYS A 153 10.31 6.33 -16.12
C LYS A 153 10.06 4.84 -16.38
N GLY A 154 10.58 4.35 -17.48
CA GLY A 154 10.47 2.96 -17.87
C GLY A 154 9.28 2.66 -18.76
N LYS A 155 8.97 1.38 -18.90
CA LYS A 155 7.81 0.92 -19.68
C LYS A 155 6.60 0.77 -18.78
N PRO A 156 5.40 1.12 -19.25
CA PRO A 156 4.17 0.84 -18.53
C PRO A 156 3.93 -0.67 -18.41
N PHE A 157 3.32 -1.06 -17.30
CA PHE A 157 2.79 -2.40 -17.10
C PHE A 157 1.26 -2.35 -17.23
N PRO A 158 0.66 -3.14 -18.13
CA PRO A 158 -0.81 -3.24 -18.17
C PRO A 158 -1.30 -4.01 -16.93
N VAL A 159 -2.08 -3.35 -16.08
CA VAL A 159 -2.63 -3.98 -14.87
C VAL A 159 -3.96 -4.64 -15.20
N SER A 160 -4.04 -5.97 -15.02
CA SER A 160 -5.24 -6.75 -15.30
C SER A 160 -5.98 -7.20 -14.05
N SER A 161 -5.32 -7.19 -12.88
CA SER A 161 -5.95 -7.56 -11.62
C SER A 161 -5.37 -6.78 -10.44
N MET A 162 -6.20 -6.64 -9.42
CA MET A 162 -5.83 -6.02 -8.14
C MET A 162 -6.52 -6.80 -7.02
N GLY A 163 -5.81 -7.04 -5.93
CA GLY A 163 -6.40 -7.76 -4.80
C GLY A 163 -5.67 -7.53 -3.50
N LEU A 164 -6.32 -7.96 -2.43
CA LEU A 164 -5.78 -7.96 -1.07
C LEU A 164 -5.48 -9.38 -0.66
N LEU A 165 -4.30 -9.61 -0.14
CA LEU A 165 -3.93 -10.86 0.51
C LEU A 165 -3.95 -10.64 2.02
N VAL A 166 -4.99 -11.12 2.67
CA VAL A 166 -5.25 -10.84 4.08
C VAL A 166 -4.84 -12.02 4.93
N TRP A 167 -3.93 -11.80 5.87
CA TRP A 167 -3.64 -12.73 6.95
C TRP A 167 -4.36 -12.33 8.22
N LYS A 168 -5.03 -13.31 8.84
CA LYS A 168 -5.68 -13.18 10.14
C LYS A 168 -5.02 -14.15 11.13
N LEU A 169 -4.67 -13.66 12.31
CA LEU A 169 -4.11 -14.52 13.36
C LEU A 169 -5.15 -15.56 13.80
N ALA A 170 -4.80 -16.83 13.67
CA ALA A 170 -5.68 -17.96 14.00
C ALA A 170 -5.40 -18.53 15.40
N GLY A 171 -4.27 -18.19 16.01
CA GLY A 171 -3.90 -18.67 17.35
C GLY A 171 -2.40 -18.78 17.54
N VAL A 172 -2.01 -19.30 18.71
CA VAL A 172 -0.63 -19.57 19.07
C VAL A 172 -0.46 -21.07 19.30
N THR A 173 0.54 -21.65 18.64
CA THR A 173 0.87 -23.09 18.81
C THR A 173 2.31 -23.22 19.29
N PRO A 174 2.59 -24.14 20.24
CA PRO A 174 3.97 -24.46 20.60
C PRO A 174 4.67 -25.13 19.42
N THR A 175 5.93 -24.77 19.19
CA THR A 175 6.81 -25.39 18.20
C THR A 175 7.70 -26.44 18.85
N ALA A 176 8.27 -27.35 18.06
CA ALA A 176 9.04 -28.49 18.56
C ALA A 176 10.31 -28.09 19.34
N ASP A 177 10.83 -26.88 19.13
CA ASP A 177 11.98 -26.29 19.81
C ASP A 177 11.62 -25.52 21.11
N GLY A 178 10.34 -25.60 21.53
CA GLY A 178 9.83 -24.89 22.71
C GLY A 178 9.48 -23.43 22.51
N ALA A 179 9.60 -22.90 21.30
CA ALA A 179 9.10 -21.58 20.93
C ALA A 179 7.58 -21.61 20.69
N HIS A 180 7.01 -20.48 20.33
CA HIS A 180 5.60 -20.37 19.96
C HIS A 180 5.48 -19.78 18.58
N GLY A 181 4.76 -20.46 17.69
CA GLY A 181 4.41 -19.99 16.37
C GLY A 181 3.00 -19.36 16.35
N PHE A 182 2.80 -18.39 15.48
CA PHE A 182 1.48 -17.86 15.19
C PHE A 182 0.90 -18.59 13.98
N GLY A 183 -0.25 -19.22 14.16
CA GLY A 183 -1.08 -19.68 13.05
C GLY A 183 -1.75 -18.49 12.36
N VAL A 184 -1.87 -18.54 11.04
CA VAL A 184 -2.63 -17.56 10.27
C VAL A 184 -3.64 -18.25 9.37
N THR A 185 -4.81 -17.63 9.19
CA THR A 185 -5.71 -17.94 8.07
C THR A 185 -5.51 -16.90 6.99
N GLN A 186 -5.67 -17.31 5.74
CA GLN A 186 -5.45 -16.49 4.57
C GLN A 186 -6.73 -16.33 3.79
N HIS A 187 -6.98 -15.12 3.33
CA HIS A 187 -8.09 -14.77 2.44
C HIS A 187 -7.56 -13.87 1.33
N TYR A 188 -8.02 -14.10 0.11
CA TYR A 188 -7.82 -13.23 -1.04
C TYR A 188 -9.14 -12.51 -1.36
N LEU A 189 -9.09 -11.18 -1.53
CA LEU A 189 -10.24 -10.33 -1.77
C LEU A 189 -10.03 -9.48 -3.02
#